data_a47e7d547b958abc104fb4ffc23b6b58
#
_entry.id   a47e7d547b958abc104fb4ffc23b6b58
#
_cell.length_a   1.000
_cell.length_b   1.000
_cell.length_c   1.000
_cell.angle_alpha   90.00
_cell.angle_beta   90.00
_cell.angle_gamma   90.00
#
_symmetry.space_group_name_H-M   'P 1'
#
loop_
_entity.id
_entity.type
_entity.pdbx_description
1 polymer ?
#
loop_
_entity_poly.entity_id
_entity_poly.type
_entity_poly.pdbx_seq_one_letter_code
_entity_poly.pdbx_strand_id
1 'polypeptide(L)'
;SFTVTEVIEPSDSRIFRDVRGTFQVPLYMTTTAPGALLNLDANHLPFTTGGFFTANFRCMVPYAATTNGAAPVRPARPSLYGHGLLGTENEVSAGNVRDMSNEHDFVMCATRWTGMGDDDYNTVLTILTDFSNFPKLSERLHQGMLNFLFLGRLMIHEDGLASHPAFQVDGES
;
A
#
# COMPACT_ATOMS: atom_id res chain seq x y z
N SER A 1 -9.40 -7.66 6.54
CA SER A 1 -8.32 -8.37 7.28
C SER A 1 -6.96 -8.00 6.69
N PHE A 2 -5.90 -8.07 7.52
CA PHE A 2 -4.51 -7.88 7.12
C PHE A 2 -3.61 -8.88 7.85
N THR A 3 -2.38 -9.03 7.36
CA THR A 3 -1.35 -9.86 7.97
C THR A 3 0.00 -9.16 7.86
N VAL A 4 0.70 -9.00 8.98
CA VAL A 4 2.12 -8.57 8.99
C VAL A 4 2.97 -9.80 8.70
N THR A 5 3.80 -9.73 7.67
CA THR A 5 4.66 -10.86 7.22
C THR A 5 6.12 -10.68 7.59
N GLU A 6 6.57 -9.43 7.75
CA GLU A 6 7.96 -9.11 8.08
C GLU A 6 8.05 -7.80 8.87
N VAL A 7 8.94 -7.77 9.86
CA VAL A 7 9.31 -6.57 10.62
C VAL A 7 10.83 -6.53 10.70
N ILE A 8 11.45 -5.46 10.20
CA ILE A 8 12.90 -5.24 10.24
C ILE A 8 13.19 -4.13 11.24
N GLU A 9 14.00 -4.43 12.29
CA GLU A 9 14.37 -3.53 13.39
C GLU A 9 15.88 -3.54 13.66
N PRO A 10 16.51 -2.38 13.85
CA PRO A 10 16.16 -1.11 13.24
C PRO A 10 16.48 -1.16 11.75
N SER A 11 15.68 -0.48 10.93
CA SER A 11 15.92 -0.42 9.49
C SER A 11 17.09 0.52 9.13
N ASP A 12 17.16 1.68 9.75
CA ASP A 12 18.29 2.62 9.71
C ASP A 12 18.19 3.63 10.87
N SER A 13 19.05 4.66 10.89
CA SER A 13 19.05 5.68 11.96
C SER A 13 17.79 6.56 12.01
N ARG A 14 16.93 6.55 10.98
CA ARG A 14 15.70 7.34 10.85
C ARG A 14 14.46 6.51 11.06
N ILE A 15 14.53 5.20 10.73
CA ILE A 15 13.39 4.30 10.70
C ILE A 15 13.56 3.23 11.78
N PHE A 16 12.67 3.27 12.74
CA PHE A 16 12.59 2.30 13.85
C PHE A 16 12.17 0.92 13.34
N ARG A 17 11.10 0.88 12.48
CA ARG A 17 10.62 -0.37 11.87
C ARG A 17 10.27 -0.20 10.41
N ASP A 18 10.72 -1.14 9.57
CA ASP A 18 10.21 -1.39 8.23
C ASP A 18 9.23 -2.57 8.33
N VAL A 19 7.94 -2.29 8.23
CA VAL A 19 6.87 -3.27 8.41
C VAL A 19 6.26 -3.62 7.07
N ARG A 20 6.19 -4.92 6.76
CA ARG A 20 5.62 -5.42 5.51
C ARG A 20 4.51 -6.41 5.78
N GLY A 21 3.57 -6.47 4.87
CA GLY A 21 2.47 -7.39 4.98
C GLY A 21 1.53 -7.36 3.79
N THR A 22 0.36 -7.97 4.00
CA THR A 22 -0.71 -8.04 3.00
C THR A 22 -2.04 -7.66 3.61
N PHE A 23 -2.98 -7.22 2.78
CA PHE A 23 -4.36 -6.98 3.18
C PHE A 23 -5.34 -7.36 2.07
N GLN A 24 -6.58 -7.62 2.46
CA GLN A 24 -7.63 -8.07 1.56
C GLN A 24 -8.49 -6.90 1.11
N VAL A 25 -8.71 -6.80 -0.20
CA VAL A 25 -9.57 -5.80 -0.83
C VAL A 25 -10.61 -6.53 -1.69
N PRO A 26 -11.89 -6.13 -1.72
CA PRO A 26 -12.86 -6.74 -2.63
C PRO A 26 -12.36 -6.68 -4.07
N LEU A 27 -12.45 -7.81 -4.79
CA LEU A 27 -12.00 -7.92 -6.17
C LEU A 27 -13.14 -7.54 -7.12
N TYR A 28 -12.94 -6.46 -7.87
CA TYR A 28 -13.85 -6.01 -8.93
C TYR A 28 -13.37 -6.41 -10.33
N MET A 29 -12.19 -7.04 -10.43
CA MET A 29 -11.62 -7.53 -11.68
C MET A 29 -12.05 -8.97 -11.97
N THR A 30 -11.97 -9.38 -13.23
CA THR A 30 -12.22 -10.77 -13.64
C THR A 30 -11.23 -11.76 -13.04
N THR A 31 -9.97 -11.31 -12.83
CA THR A 31 -8.92 -12.04 -12.13
C THR A 31 -7.98 -11.04 -11.45
N THR A 32 -7.02 -11.53 -10.66
CA THR A 32 -5.95 -10.70 -10.05
C THR A 32 -4.77 -10.46 -11.00
N ALA A 33 -4.71 -11.15 -12.16
CA ALA A 33 -3.58 -11.11 -13.08
C ALA A 33 -3.46 -9.77 -13.83
N PRO A 34 -2.24 -9.38 -14.27
CA PRO A 34 -2.03 -8.27 -15.18
C PRO A 34 -2.90 -8.40 -16.45
N GLY A 35 -3.44 -7.27 -16.90
CA GLY A 35 -4.30 -7.23 -18.09
C GLY A 35 -5.75 -7.69 -17.87
N ALA A 36 -6.14 -8.05 -16.63
CA ALA A 36 -7.54 -8.34 -16.31
C ALA A 36 -8.43 -7.08 -16.50
N LEU A 37 -9.69 -7.30 -16.82
CA LEU A 37 -10.71 -6.27 -16.99
C LEU A 37 -11.65 -6.24 -15.76
N LEU A 38 -12.43 -5.18 -15.61
CA LEU A 38 -13.48 -5.10 -14.60
C LEU A 38 -14.60 -6.13 -14.85
N ASN A 39 -15.16 -6.67 -13.79
CA ASN A 39 -16.46 -7.32 -13.87
C ASN A 39 -17.52 -6.24 -14.00
N LEU A 40 -18.27 -6.26 -15.10
CA LEU A 40 -19.35 -5.32 -15.38
C LEU A 40 -20.69 -6.05 -15.45
N ASP A 41 -21.70 -5.48 -14.80
CA ASP A 41 -23.08 -5.96 -14.90
C ASP A 41 -23.75 -5.56 -16.22
N ALA A 42 -25.01 -5.89 -16.40
CA ALA A 42 -25.79 -5.56 -17.59
C ALA A 42 -25.98 -4.03 -17.81
N ASN A 43 -25.73 -3.23 -16.79
CA ASN A 43 -25.77 -1.77 -16.84
C ASN A 43 -24.37 -1.15 -16.97
N HIS A 44 -23.34 -1.96 -17.24
CA HIS A 44 -21.93 -1.57 -17.29
C HIS A 44 -21.39 -1.00 -15.95
N LEU A 45 -21.95 -1.41 -14.82
CA LEU A 45 -21.46 -1.03 -13.50
C LEU A 45 -20.51 -2.09 -12.95
N PRO A 46 -19.37 -1.69 -12.33
CA PRO A 46 -18.46 -2.64 -11.70
C PRO A 46 -19.11 -3.38 -10.53
N PHE A 47 -18.90 -4.69 -10.47
CA PHE A 47 -19.36 -5.50 -9.35
C PHE A 47 -18.31 -6.52 -8.90
N THR A 48 -18.41 -6.96 -7.65
CA THR A 48 -17.57 -8.04 -7.10
C THR A 48 -18.30 -9.36 -7.10
N THR A 49 -17.61 -10.44 -7.44
CA THR A 49 -18.11 -11.81 -7.33
C THR A 49 -17.92 -12.42 -5.93
N GLY A 50 -17.49 -11.62 -4.94
CA GLY A 50 -17.21 -12.06 -3.58
C GLY A 50 -15.76 -12.51 -3.35
N GLY A 51 -14.91 -12.46 -4.36
CA GLY A 51 -13.47 -12.71 -4.25
C GLY A 51 -12.71 -11.51 -3.67
N PHE A 52 -11.45 -11.76 -3.31
CA PHE A 52 -10.56 -10.72 -2.77
C PHE A 52 -9.28 -10.60 -3.60
N PHE A 53 -8.78 -9.37 -3.70
CA PHE A 53 -7.44 -9.05 -4.13
C PHE A 53 -6.55 -8.98 -2.89
N THR A 54 -5.46 -9.74 -2.87
CA THR A 54 -4.45 -9.66 -1.82
C THR A 54 -3.42 -8.61 -2.22
N ALA A 55 -3.52 -7.43 -1.61
CA ALA A 55 -2.60 -6.33 -1.84
C ALA A 55 -1.44 -6.37 -0.84
N ASN A 56 -0.23 -6.02 -1.28
CA ASN A 56 0.93 -5.85 -0.41
C ASN A 56 0.91 -4.46 0.24
N PHE A 57 1.48 -4.34 1.44
CA PHE A 57 1.86 -3.05 2.00
C PHE A 57 3.28 -3.07 2.53
N ARG A 58 3.90 -1.89 2.56
CA ARG A 58 5.15 -1.60 3.25
C ARG A 58 5.04 -0.27 3.95
N CYS A 59 5.40 -0.22 5.24
CA CYS A 59 5.28 0.95 6.08
C CYS A 59 6.63 1.28 6.74
N MET A 60 6.99 2.56 6.75
CA MET A 60 8.14 3.10 7.47
C MET A 60 7.65 3.75 8.77
N VAL A 61 7.98 3.15 9.91
CA VAL A 61 7.71 3.70 11.25
C VAL A 61 8.96 4.48 11.70
N PRO A 62 8.91 5.81 11.87
CA PRO A 62 10.08 6.61 12.17
C PRO A 62 10.48 6.55 13.64
N TYR A 63 11.76 6.80 13.93
CA TYR A 63 12.24 6.99 15.31
C TYR A 63 11.61 8.20 15.99
N ALA A 64 11.29 9.26 15.26
CA ALA A 64 10.63 10.44 15.82
C ALA A 64 9.31 10.12 16.54
N ALA A 65 8.59 9.07 16.10
CA ALA A 65 7.37 8.60 16.77
C ALA A 65 7.64 7.77 18.04
N THR A 66 8.87 7.31 18.25
CA THR A 66 9.22 6.39 19.36
C THR A 66 9.84 7.09 20.57
N THR A 67 10.19 8.36 20.46
CA THR A 67 10.87 9.15 21.51
C THR A 67 12.26 8.68 21.95
N ASN A 68 12.83 7.62 21.36
CA ASN A 68 14.11 7.02 21.77
C ASN A 68 14.25 6.85 23.31
N GLY A 69 13.16 6.54 24.01
CA GLY A 69 13.10 6.38 25.46
C GLY A 69 13.15 7.68 26.28
N ALA A 70 12.99 8.86 25.68
CA ALA A 70 13.22 10.14 26.35
C ALA A 70 11.96 10.97 26.67
N ALA A 71 10.75 10.58 26.23
CA ALA A 71 9.50 11.30 26.53
C ALA A 71 8.27 10.44 26.15
N PRO A 72 7.03 10.82 26.42
CA PRO A 72 5.88 9.98 26.05
C PRO A 72 5.87 9.72 24.52
N VAL A 73 5.57 8.49 24.15
CA VAL A 73 5.32 8.08 22.75
C VAL A 73 4.33 9.06 22.15
N ARG A 74 4.63 9.55 20.96
CA ARG A 74 3.73 10.46 20.24
C ARG A 74 3.05 9.69 19.12
N PRO A 75 1.70 9.80 18.99
CA PRO A 75 1.02 9.24 17.83
C PRO A 75 1.61 9.83 16.55
N ALA A 76 2.12 8.97 15.67
CA ALA A 76 2.60 9.39 14.37
C ALA A 76 1.43 9.65 13.42
N ARG A 77 1.64 10.55 12.47
CA ARG A 77 0.63 10.87 11.46
C ARG A 77 0.63 9.83 10.34
N PRO A 78 -0.48 9.11 10.11
CA PRO A 78 -0.54 8.17 8.99
C PRO A 78 -0.51 8.93 7.66
N SER A 79 0.33 8.49 6.73
CA SER A 79 0.44 9.04 5.39
C SER A 79 0.58 7.94 4.35
N LEU A 80 -0.10 8.10 3.22
CA LEU A 80 0.00 7.20 2.08
C LEU A 80 1.06 7.71 1.11
N TYR A 81 1.92 6.81 0.65
CA TYR A 81 2.93 7.08 -0.38
C TYR A 81 2.55 6.37 -1.68
N GLY A 82 2.46 7.11 -2.79
CA GLY A 82 2.27 6.57 -4.13
C GLY A 82 3.62 6.45 -4.86
N HIS A 83 3.95 5.26 -5.34
CA HIS A 83 5.16 5.04 -6.15
C HIS A 83 5.03 5.63 -7.57
N GLY A 84 6.15 5.75 -8.29
CA GLY A 84 6.19 6.19 -9.67
C GLY A 84 5.61 5.16 -10.65
N LEU A 85 5.49 5.58 -11.93
CA LEU A 85 4.99 4.71 -13.01
C LEU A 85 5.84 3.44 -13.12
N LEU A 86 5.18 2.29 -13.13
CA LEU A 86 5.79 0.95 -13.16
C LEU A 86 6.76 0.67 -12.00
N GLY A 87 6.57 1.38 -10.87
CA GLY A 87 7.31 1.16 -9.64
C GLY A 87 6.65 0.15 -8.70
N THR A 88 7.09 0.15 -7.46
CA THR A 88 6.59 -0.74 -6.41
C THR A 88 6.42 -0.01 -5.08
N GLU A 89 5.71 -0.63 -4.13
CA GLU A 89 5.61 -0.19 -2.74
C GLU A 89 6.97 -0.01 -2.05
N ASN A 90 8.03 -0.60 -2.60
CA ASN A 90 9.38 -0.49 -2.04
C ASN A 90 9.97 0.93 -2.13
N GLU A 91 9.45 1.78 -3.02
CA GLU A 91 9.87 3.17 -3.12
C GLU A 91 9.59 3.99 -1.84
N VAL A 92 8.66 3.56 -0.99
CA VAL A 92 8.41 4.21 0.32
C VAL A 92 9.67 4.22 1.20
N SER A 93 10.62 3.32 0.95
CA SER A 93 11.91 3.26 1.66
C SER A 93 13.01 4.12 1.03
N ALA A 94 12.71 4.98 0.05
CA ALA A 94 13.68 5.91 -0.51
C ALA A 94 14.21 6.90 0.54
N GLY A 95 15.45 7.36 0.39
CA GLY A 95 16.12 8.20 1.38
C GLY A 95 15.33 9.44 1.78
N ASN A 96 14.83 10.19 0.79
CA ASN A 96 14.03 11.39 1.00
C ASN A 96 12.68 11.11 1.70
N VAL A 97 12.07 9.94 1.46
CA VAL A 97 10.83 9.55 2.13
C VAL A 97 11.10 9.22 3.60
N ARG A 98 12.21 8.51 3.89
CA ARG A 98 12.65 8.23 5.27
C ARG A 98 13.02 9.50 6.03
N ASP A 99 13.67 10.47 5.37
CA ASP A 99 13.97 11.78 5.95
C ASP A 99 12.66 12.49 6.33
N MET A 100 11.73 12.64 5.40
CA MET A 100 10.43 13.25 5.62
C MET A 100 9.62 12.54 6.72
N SER A 101 9.63 11.20 6.71
CA SER A 101 8.98 10.38 7.74
C SER A 101 9.49 10.74 9.14
N ASN A 102 10.83 10.78 9.32
CA ASN A 102 11.46 11.02 10.61
C ASN A 102 11.46 12.51 11.03
N GLU A 103 11.58 13.45 10.09
CA GLU A 103 11.57 14.89 10.40
C GLU A 103 10.19 15.40 10.78
N HIS A 104 9.13 14.74 10.32
CA HIS A 104 7.75 15.25 10.44
C HIS A 104 6.77 14.27 11.11
N ASP A 105 7.25 13.26 11.81
CA ASP A 105 6.42 12.26 12.55
C ASP A 105 5.38 11.55 11.65
N PHE A 106 5.75 11.14 10.44
CA PHE A 106 4.87 10.38 9.55
C PHE A 106 5.17 8.89 9.58
N VAL A 107 4.15 8.06 9.77
CA VAL A 107 4.18 6.66 9.32
C VAL A 107 3.78 6.64 7.85
N MET A 108 4.77 6.44 6.98
CA MET A 108 4.57 6.38 5.53
C MET A 108 4.28 4.95 5.10
N CYS A 109 3.09 4.68 4.55
CA CYS A 109 2.72 3.37 4.02
C CYS A 109 2.46 3.45 2.52
N ALA A 110 2.87 2.41 1.80
CA ALA A 110 2.63 2.24 0.38
C ALA A 110 2.05 0.86 0.08
N THR A 111 1.30 0.77 -1.01
CA THR A 111 0.90 -0.48 -1.67
C THR A 111 1.29 -0.42 -3.13
N ARG A 112 1.52 -1.57 -3.78
CA ARG A 112 1.71 -1.62 -5.23
C ARG A 112 0.42 -1.24 -5.93
N TRP A 113 0.50 -0.21 -6.77
CA TRP A 113 -0.64 0.24 -7.57
C TRP A 113 -0.90 -0.70 -8.73
N THR A 114 -1.88 -1.55 -8.58
CA THR A 114 -2.44 -2.38 -9.66
C THR A 114 -2.83 -1.51 -10.85
N GLY A 115 -2.36 -1.84 -12.05
CA GLY A 115 -2.50 -1.02 -13.26
C GLY A 115 -1.39 0.02 -13.48
N MET A 116 -0.48 0.20 -12.50
CA MET A 116 0.65 1.14 -12.61
C MET A 116 1.93 0.58 -11.95
N GLY A 117 1.90 -0.67 -11.52
CA GLY A 117 3.03 -1.34 -10.89
C GLY A 117 3.95 -2.03 -11.91
N ASP A 118 5.07 -2.53 -11.44
CA ASP A 118 6.07 -3.25 -12.25
C ASP A 118 5.51 -4.54 -12.87
N ASP A 119 4.52 -5.17 -12.27
CA ASP A 119 3.83 -6.34 -12.81
C ASP A 119 2.95 -6.02 -14.02
N ASP A 120 2.60 -4.76 -14.26
CA ASP A 120 1.85 -4.31 -15.45
C ASP A 120 2.74 -3.99 -16.66
N TYR A 121 4.09 -4.10 -16.56
CA TYR A 121 5.02 -3.73 -17.61
C TYR A 121 4.70 -4.38 -18.96
N ASN A 122 4.45 -5.70 -18.97
CA ASN A 122 4.12 -6.41 -20.21
C ASN A 122 2.76 -5.98 -20.81
N THR A 123 1.81 -5.61 -19.97
CA THR A 123 0.53 -5.04 -20.42
C THR A 123 0.75 -3.71 -21.11
N VAL A 124 1.61 -2.85 -20.56
CA VAL A 124 1.99 -1.57 -21.18
C VAL A 124 2.65 -1.79 -22.53
N LEU A 125 3.60 -2.73 -22.66
CA LEU A 125 4.20 -3.06 -23.95
C LEU A 125 3.16 -3.51 -24.98
N THR A 126 2.18 -4.33 -24.58
CA THR A 126 1.09 -4.77 -25.44
C THR A 126 0.23 -3.58 -25.91
N ILE A 127 -0.05 -2.62 -25.03
CA ILE A 127 -0.80 -1.40 -25.37
C ILE A 127 -0.04 -0.53 -26.38
N LEU A 128 1.28 -0.41 -26.24
CA LEU A 128 2.12 0.36 -27.16
C LEU A 128 2.14 -0.22 -28.58
N THR A 129 1.91 -1.53 -28.72
CA THR A 129 1.81 -2.18 -30.03
C THR A 129 0.40 -2.18 -30.60
N ASP A 130 -0.61 -2.18 -29.75
CA ASP A 130 -2.03 -2.13 -30.12
C ASP A 130 -2.83 -1.39 -29.04
N PHE A 131 -3.16 -0.14 -29.31
CA PHE A 131 -3.83 0.76 -28.37
C PHE A 131 -5.26 0.34 -28.01
N SER A 132 -5.88 -0.57 -28.78
CA SER A 132 -7.18 -1.16 -28.41
C SER A 132 -7.14 -1.94 -27.09
N ASN A 133 -5.94 -2.29 -26.60
CA ASN A 133 -5.71 -2.94 -25.30
C ASN A 133 -5.67 -1.95 -24.11
N PHE A 134 -5.80 -0.65 -24.32
CA PHE A 134 -5.74 0.37 -23.26
C PHE A 134 -6.68 0.09 -22.06
N PRO A 135 -7.91 -0.44 -22.25
CA PRO A 135 -8.78 -0.82 -21.14
C PRO A 135 -8.15 -1.79 -20.13
N LYS A 136 -7.23 -2.67 -20.56
CA LYS A 136 -6.49 -3.58 -19.66
C LYS A 136 -5.63 -2.88 -18.62
N LEU A 137 -5.25 -1.62 -18.85
CA LEU A 137 -4.51 -0.81 -17.90
C LEU A 137 -5.46 0.10 -17.13
N SER A 138 -6.31 0.87 -17.82
CA SER A 138 -7.18 1.86 -17.18
C SER A 138 -8.19 1.23 -16.22
N GLU A 139 -8.73 0.07 -16.54
CA GLU A 139 -9.65 -0.64 -15.64
C GLU A 139 -8.93 -1.20 -14.41
N ARG A 140 -7.71 -1.72 -14.58
CA ARG A 140 -6.88 -2.15 -13.44
C ARG A 140 -6.52 -1.00 -12.50
N LEU A 141 -6.35 0.22 -13.00
CA LEU A 141 -6.11 1.39 -12.16
C LEU A 141 -7.26 1.65 -11.18
N HIS A 142 -8.50 1.34 -11.52
CA HIS A 142 -9.62 1.47 -10.57
C HIS A 142 -9.45 0.51 -9.38
N GLN A 143 -9.00 -0.73 -9.62
CA GLN A 143 -8.68 -1.65 -8.54
C GLN A 143 -7.47 -1.15 -7.72
N GLY A 144 -6.45 -0.58 -8.37
CA GLY A 144 -5.29 0.04 -7.73
C GLY A 144 -5.70 1.19 -6.80
N MET A 145 -6.58 2.07 -7.25
CA MET A 145 -7.14 3.15 -6.42
C MET A 145 -7.93 2.60 -5.23
N LEU A 146 -8.72 1.56 -5.44
CA LEU A 146 -9.46 0.90 -4.36
C LEU A 146 -8.51 0.29 -3.33
N ASN A 147 -7.46 -0.40 -3.77
CA ASN A 147 -6.43 -0.96 -2.88
C ASN A 147 -5.79 0.16 -2.02
N PHE A 148 -5.46 1.28 -2.64
CA PHE A 148 -4.86 2.43 -1.97
C PHE A 148 -5.79 3.05 -0.90
N LEU A 149 -7.07 3.21 -1.23
CA LEU A 149 -8.09 3.68 -0.28
C LEU A 149 -8.28 2.71 0.89
N PHE A 150 -8.26 1.39 0.62
CA PHE A 150 -8.35 0.38 1.66
C PHE A 150 -7.13 0.37 2.59
N LEU A 151 -5.92 0.60 2.05
CA LEU A 151 -4.73 0.80 2.90
C LEU A 151 -4.89 2.02 3.80
N GLY A 152 -5.33 3.16 3.26
CA GLY A 152 -5.58 4.37 4.05
C GLY A 152 -6.58 4.13 5.17
N ARG A 153 -7.68 3.42 4.87
CA ARG A 153 -8.66 3.04 5.89
C ARG A 153 -8.06 2.09 6.93
N LEU A 154 -7.23 1.14 6.51
CA LEU A 154 -6.56 0.21 7.41
C LEU A 154 -5.60 0.91 8.39
N MET A 155 -4.98 2.01 7.94
CA MET A 155 -4.09 2.82 8.79
C MET A 155 -4.82 3.56 9.91
N ILE A 156 -6.09 3.94 9.69
CA ILE A 156 -6.85 4.78 10.64
C ILE A 156 -7.97 4.04 11.38
N HIS A 157 -8.21 2.75 11.05
CA HIS A 157 -9.26 1.97 11.70
C HIS A 157 -8.76 1.50 13.07
N GLU A 158 -9.65 1.46 14.08
CA GLU A 158 -9.31 1.02 15.45
C GLU A 158 -8.74 -0.40 15.50
N ASP A 159 -9.28 -1.35 14.68
CA ASP A 159 -8.77 -2.71 14.50
C ASP A 159 -7.78 -2.81 13.31
N GLY A 160 -7.21 -1.70 12.88
CA GLY A 160 -6.30 -1.61 11.74
C GLY A 160 -4.83 -1.79 12.12
N LEU A 161 -3.92 -1.15 11.35
CA LEU A 161 -2.48 -1.31 11.54
C LEU A 161 -2.04 -0.89 12.95
N ALA A 162 -2.61 0.18 13.51
CA ALA A 162 -2.27 0.68 14.84
C ALA A 162 -2.57 -0.33 15.96
N SER A 163 -3.51 -1.26 15.77
CA SER A 163 -3.80 -2.32 16.73
C SER A 163 -2.74 -3.43 16.79
N HIS A 164 -1.85 -3.50 15.79
CA HIS A 164 -0.85 -4.55 15.70
C HIS A 164 0.46 -4.14 16.40
N PRO A 165 1.11 -5.03 17.20
CA PRO A 165 2.34 -4.71 17.94
C PRO A 165 3.49 -4.14 17.10
N ALA A 166 3.57 -4.47 15.80
CA ALA A 166 4.56 -3.91 14.88
C ALA A 166 4.48 -2.38 14.72
N PHE A 167 3.31 -1.78 15.04
CA PHE A 167 3.05 -0.34 14.97
C PHE A 167 2.93 0.31 16.36
N GLN A 168 3.25 -0.43 17.42
CA GLN A 168 3.18 0.05 18.81
C GLN A 168 4.57 0.10 19.43
N VAL A 169 4.76 1.05 20.34
CA VAL A 169 5.92 1.12 21.21
C VAL A 169 5.40 0.99 22.64
N ASP A 170 5.89 -0.03 23.37
CA ASP A 170 5.44 -0.34 24.75
C ASP A 170 3.91 -0.49 24.90
N GLY A 171 3.22 -0.93 23.81
CA GLY A 171 1.77 -1.11 23.77
C GLY A 171 0.98 0.15 23.43
N GLU A 172 1.65 1.27 23.12
CA GLU A 172 1.04 2.52 22.62
C GLU A 172 1.26 2.69 21.10
N SER A 173 0.27 3.23 20.38
CA SER A 173 0.27 3.44 18.91
C SER A 173 0.15 4.91 18.52
#